data_9e36a42fc76a153ea88a67f2342b7ac8
#
_entry.id   9e36a42fc76a153ea88a67f2342b7ac8
#
_cell.length_a   1.000
_cell.length_b   1.000
_cell.length_c   1.000
_cell.angle_alpha   90.00
_cell.angle_beta   90.00
_cell.angle_gamma   90.00
#
_symmetry.space_group_name_H-M   'P 1'
#
loop_
_entity.id
_entity.type
_entity.pdbx_description
1 polymer ?
#
loop_
_entity_poly.entity_id
_entity_poly.type
_entity_poly.pdbx_seq_one_letter_code
_entity_poly.pdbx_strand_id
1 'polypeptide(L)'
;MTTLADVAEQLKTARRGAGMSQADLAARAGVARTTVARMETLAKGDMSVSALVRLLEAAGYDLKVVKVGHHRTLEDILTEQRSGESAP
;
A
#
# COMPACT_ATOMS: atom_id res chain seq x y z
N MET A 1 -1.10 -13.53 -6.53
CA MET A 1 -2.25 -12.60 -6.39
C MET A 1 -2.24 -11.95 -5.02
N THR A 2 -2.49 -10.67 -4.97
CA THR A 2 -2.53 -9.92 -3.71
C THR A 2 -3.84 -10.16 -2.98
N THR A 3 -3.77 -10.48 -1.70
CA THR A 3 -4.94 -10.64 -0.84
C THR A 3 -5.06 -9.44 0.10
N LEU A 4 -6.20 -9.32 0.78
CA LEU A 4 -6.35 -8.28 1.80
C LEU A 4 -5.35 -8.47 2.94
N ALA A 5 -5.02 -9.73 3.27
CA ALA A 5 -4.00 -10.00 4.28
C ALA A 5 -2.62 -9.49 3.84
N ASP A 6 -2.28 -9.63 2.56
CA ASP A 6 -1.02 -9.09 2.01
C ASP A 6 -1.01 -7.57 2.10
N VAL A 7 -2.13 -6.93 1.78
CA VAL A 7 -2.24 -5.46 1.86
C VAL A 7 -2.10 -4.99 3.31
N ALA A 8 -2.72 -5.71 4.25
CA ALA A 8 -2.60 -5.38 5.67
C ALA A 8 -1.14 -5.45 6.12
N GLU A 9 -0.42 -6.48 5.70
CA GLU A 9 1.00 -6.65 6.04
C GLU A 9 1.87 -5.57 5.39
N GLN A 10 1.58 -5.21 4.15
CA GLN A 10 2.29 -4.13 3.46
C GLN A 10 2.07 -2.78 4.15
N LEU A 11 0.86 -2.52 4.60
CA LEU A 11 0.54 -1.30 5.34
C LEU A 11 1.35 -1.21 6.62
N LYS A 12 1.40 -2.31 7.37
CA LYS A 12 2.18 -2.40 8.60
C LYS A 12 3.66 -2.20 8.35
N THR A 13 4.18 -2.81 7.30
CA THR A 13 5.59 -2.68 6.91
C THR A 13 5.91 -1.24 6.52
N ALA A 14 5.04 -0.61 5.75
CA ALA A 14 5.20 0.79 5.35
C ALA A 14 5.23 1.72 6.58
N ARG A 15 4.32 1.51 7.52
CA ARG A 15 4.27 2.29 8.75
C ARG A 15 5.55 2.15 9.56
N ARG A 16 6.00 0.91 9.76
CA ARG A 16 7.21 0.64 10.52
C ARG A 16 8.45 1.19 9.83
N GLY A 17 8.50 1.07 8.52
CA GLY A 17 9.59 1.62 7.73
C GLY A 17 9.66 3.14 7.81
N ALA A 18 8.53 3.79 8.02
CA ALA A 18 8.46 5.24 8.22
C ALA A 18 8.72 5.66 9.67
N GLY A 19 8.93 4.71 10.58
CA GLY A 19 9.21 4.99 11.98
C GLY A 19 8.00 5.51 12.76
N MET A 20 6.79 5.15 12.34
CA MET A 20 5.57 5.66 12.96
C MET A 20 4.85 4.59 13.78
N SER A 21 4.26 5.04 14.91
CA SER A 21 3.29 4.22 15.63
C SER A 21 1.96 4.24 14.88
N GLN A 22 1.05 3.35 15.24
CA GLN A 22 -0.31 3.36 14.68
C GLN A 22 -1.00 4.70 14.94
N ALA A 23 -0.81 5.25 16.14
CA ALA A 23 -1.39 6.56 16.51
C ALA A 23 -0.80 7.69 15.65
N ASP A 24 0.50 7.68 15.43
CA ASP A 24 1.16 8.70 14.61
C ASP A 24 0.65 8.66 13.17
N LEU A 25 0.58 7.47 12.60
CA LEU A 25 0.09 7.30 11.24
C LEU A 25 -1.37 7.72 11.11
N ALA A 26 -2.19 7.31 12.07
CA ALA A 26 -3.61 7.66 12.09
C ALA A 26 -3.81 9.18 12.13
N ALA A 27 -3.09 9.86 13.01
CA ALA A 27 -3.17 11.32 13.12
C ALA A 27 -2.75 12.00 11.83
N ARG A 28 -1.66 11.54 11.23
CA ARG A 28 -1.14 12.12 9.99
C ARG A 28 -2.09 11.91 8.81
N ALA A 29 -2.74 10.76 8.75
CA ALA A 29 -3.67 10.42 7.68
C ALA A 29 -5.09 10.95 7.90
N GLY A 30 -5.40 11.45 9.09
CA GLY A 30 -6.73 11.92 9.42
C GLY A 30 -7.74 10.80 9.59
N VAL A 31 -7.31 9.63 10.10
CA VAL A 31 -8.18 8.49 10.38
C VAL A 31 -8.05 8.10 11.84
N ALA A 32 -8.99 7.28 12.32
CA ALA A 32 -8.96 6.80 13.70
C ALA A 32 -7.85 5.76 13.88
N ARG A 33 -7.20 5.76 15.05
CA ARG A 33 -6.18 4.76 15.36
C ARG A 33 -6.75 3.35 15.29
N THR A 34 -7.98 3.16 15.73
CA THR A 34 -8.66 1.86 15.65
C THR A 34 -8.80 1.37 14.21
N THR A 35 -8.98 2.28 13.27
CA THR A 35 -9.02 1.95 11.84
C THR A 35 -7.68 1.38 11.39
N VAL A 36 -6.58 2.00 11.79
CA VAL A 36 -5.23 1.51 11.46
C VAL A 36 -5.02 0.12 12.05
N ALA A 37 -5.31 -0.05 13.33
CA ALA A 37 -5.14 -1.33 14.01
C ALA A 37 -5.96 -2.44 13.34
N ARG A 38 -7.21 -2.14 12.99
CA ARG A 38 -8.08 -3.09 12.31
C ARG A 38 -7.57 -3.47 10.94
N MET A 39 -7.10 -2.48 10.17
CA MET A 39 -6.60 -2.72 8.82
C MET A 39 -5.31 -3.52 8.83
N GLU A 40 -4.44 -3.30 9.81
CA GLU A 40 -3.19 -4.06 9.91
C GLU A 40 -3.38 -5.50 10.35
N THR A 41 -4.40 -5.78 11.13
CA THR A 41 -4.71 -7.16 11.54
C THR A 41 -5.62 -7.85 10.55
N LEU A 42 -6.56 -7.11 9.98
CA LEU A 42 -7.57 -7.60 9.04
C LEU A 42 -8.14 -8.96 9.44
N ALA A 43 -8.59 -9.06 10.70
CA ALA A 43 -9.12 -10.31 11.23
C ALA A 43 -10.33 -10.79 10.44
N LYS A 44 -11.17 -9.89 9.96
CA LYS A 44 -12.29 -10.18 9.07
C LYS A 44 -12.85 -8.89 8.47
N GLY A 45 -13.58 -9.05 7.37
CA GLY A 45 -14.26 -7.96 6.69
C GLY A 45 -13.43 -7.32 5.61
N ASP A 46 -13.90 -6.18 5.16
CA ASP A 46 -13.28 -5.43 4.08
C ASP A 46 -12.36 -4.33 4.60
N MET A 47 -11.55 -3.84 3.69
CA MET A 47 -10.66 -2.74 3.96
C MET A 47 -11.15 -1.52 3.17
N SER A 48 -11.22 -0.36 3.81
CA SER A 48 -11.57 0.88 3.13
C SER A 48 -10.43 1.33 2.24
N VAL A 49 -10.68 1.42 0.94
CA VAL A 49 -9.67 1.90 -0.02
C VAL A 49 -9.33 3.36 0.25
N SER A 50 -10.32 4.16 0.61
CA SER A 50 -10.07 5.57 0.93
C SER A 50 -9.11 5.72 2.11
N ALA A 51 -9.33 4.95 3.17
CA ALA A 51 -8.43 4.96 4.33
C ALA A 51 -7.05 4.44 3.95
N LEU A 52 -6.99 3.36 3.16
CA LEU A 52 -5.72 2.77 2.73
C LEU A 52 -4.88 3.79 1.96
N VAL A 53 -5.48 4.50 1.02
CA VAL A 53 -4.77 5.51 0.23
C VAL A 53 -4.20 6.60 1.14
N ARG A 54 -5.01 7.11 2.07
CA ARG A 54 -4.56 8.15 3.01
C ARG A 54 -3.42 7.67 3.89
N LEU A 55 -3.52 6.44 4.39
CA LEU A 55 -2.49 5.86 5.25
C LEU A 55 -1.19 5.65 4.49
N LEU A 56 -1.26 5.11 3.28
CA LEU A 56 -0.07 4.89 2.47
C LEU A 56 0.61 6.23 2.13
N GLU A 57 -0.16 7.23 1.73
CA GLU A 57 0.39 8.55 1.43
C GLU A 57 1.07 9.16 2.66
N ALA A 58 0.45 9.03 3.83
CA ALA A 58 1.02 9.54 5.07
C ALA A 58 2.32 8.84 5.44
N ALA A 59 2.48 7.59 5.04
CA ALA A 59 3.71 6.81 5.26
C ALA A 59 4.74 7.01 4.14
N GLY A 60 4.42 7.78 3.10
CA GLY A 60 5.32 8.06 1.99
C GLY A 60 5.21 7.09 0.83
N TYR A 61 4.09 6.41 0.70
CA TYR A 61 3.86 5.42 -0.35
C TYR A 61 2.68 5.80 -1.23
N ASP A 62 2.53 5.09 -2.32
CA ASP A 62 1.44 5.29 -3.26
C ASP A 62 0.80 3.95 -3.61
N LEU A 63 -0.48 3.97 -3.95
CA LEU A 63 -1.19 2.77 -4.36
C LEU A 63 -1.27 2.73 -5.88
N LYS A 64 -0.79 1.64 -6.46
CA LYS A 64 -0.78 1.47 -7.91
C LYS A 64 -1.43 0.16 -8.32
N VAL A 65 -2.01 0.17 -9.51
CA VAL A 65 -2.63 -1.01 -10.10
C VAL A 65 -1.62 -1.67 -11.04
N VAL A 66 -1.48 -2.98 -10.90
CA VAL A 66 -0.55 -3.78 -11.73
C VAL A 66 -1.30 -4.95 -12.35
N LYS A 67 -0.79 -5.47 -13.45
CA LYS A 67 -1.40 -6.62 -14.11
C LYS A 67 -1.26 -7.88 -13.26
N VAL A 68 -2.33 -8.66 -13.22
CA VAL A 68 -2.36 -9.94 -12.50
C VAL A 68 -1.51 -10.98 -13.23
N GLY A 69 -0.85 -11.83 -12.46
CA GLY A 69 -0.09 -12.96 -13.00
C GLY A 69 1.26 -12.59 -13.58
N HIS A 70 1.71 -11.37 -13.36
CA HIS A 70 3.01 -10.90 -13.84
C HIS A 70 4.09 -11.21 -12.83
N HIS A 71 4.95 -12.17 -13.18
CA HIS A 71 6.23 -12.30 -12.52
C HIS A 71 7.14 -11.29 -13.17
N ARG A 72 7.46 -10.22 -12.50
CA ARG A 72 8.31 -9.18 -13.05
C ARG A 72 9.73 -9.66 -13.16
N THR A 73 10.14 -9.94 -14.38
CA THR A 73 11.53 -10.21 -14.69
C THR A 73 12.23 -8.88 -14.96
N LEU A 74 13.54 -8.91 -15.00
CA LEU A 74 14.31 -7.72 -15.36
C LEU A 74 13.90 -7.22 -16.75
N GLU A 75 13.66 -8.16 -17.66
CA GLU A 75 13.24 -7.83 -19.01
C GLU A 75 11.89 -7.11 -19.03
N ASP A 76 10.93 -7.58 -18.24
CA ASP A 76 9.62 -6.94 -18.12
C ASP A 76 9.73 -5.53 -17.60
N ILE A 77 10.57 -5.32 -16.60
CA ILE A 77 10.80 -4.01 -16.01
C ILE A 77 11.41 -3.06 -17.04
N LEU A 78 12.40 -3.52 -17.79
CA LEU A 78 13.03 -2.71 -18.82
C LEU A 78 12.06 -2.35 -19.94
N THR A 79 11.19 -3.29 -20.32
CA THR A 79 10.17 -3.04 -21.33
C THR A 79 9.17 -1.99 -20.86
N GLU A 80 8.73 -2.08 -19.61
CA GLU A 80 7.82 -1.09 -19.02
C GLU A 80 8.45 0.30 -18.98
N GLN A 81 9.70 0.40 -18.58
CA GLN A 81 10.42 1.67 -18.54
C GLN A 81 10.56 2.27 -19.94
N ARG A 82 10.89 1.44 -20.90
CA ARG A 82 11.03 1.86 -22.29
C ARG A 82 9.70 2.38 -22.83
N SER A 83 8.62 1.68 -22.55
CA SER A 83 7.28 2.12 -22.96
C SER A 83 6.91 3.45 -22.31
N GLY A 84 7.24 3.63 -21.06
CA GLY A 84 7.02 4.88 -20.34
C GLY A 84 7.83 6.02 -20.92
N GLU A 85 9.07 5.76 -21.29
CA GLU A 85 9.96 6.77 -21.86
C GLU A 85 9.53 7.18 -23.27
N SER A 86 9.03 6.23 -24.04
CA SER A 86 8.63 6.51 -25.42
C SER A 86 7.22 7.10 -25.52
N ALA A 87 6.45 7.06 -24.45
CA ALA A 87 5.12 7.67 -24.44
C ALA A 87 5.23 9.19 -24.46
N PRO A 88 4.54 9.85 -25.37
CA PRO A 88 4.55 11.30 -25.43
C PRO A 88 3.87 11.93 -24.23
#